data_fe91cfa6e13c18198db337dd90d3dbe2
#
_entry.id   fe91cfa6e13c18198db337dd90d3dbe2
#
_cell.length_a   1.000
_cell.length_b   1.000
_cell.length_c   1.000
_cell.angle_alpha   90.00
_cell.angle_beta   90.00
_cell.angle_gamma   90.00
#
_symmetry.space_group_name_H-M   'P 1'
#
loop_
_entity.id
_entity.type
_entity.pdbx_description
1 polymer ?
#
loop_
_entity_poly.entity_id
_entity_poly.type
_entity_poly.pdbx_seq_one_letter_code
_entity_poly.pdbx_strand_id
1 'polypeptide(L)'
;VKDELAILQRISGANPKHHGWNFVRKLIDCFTVHGPKAEHQCTVFEALREPLWLYRRRFVGNVIPPDILKILLQMILEGLDYLHSECHVIHTGTGKASAVNHTAADSNADLKTDNIMIRFEDPAIPQEVAHDEYNEPLAQKRLNDGRVIYLSRNDFGPLRKPTGVVRITDFDRAVLGTGAQSGCIQADVYRAPESILDAGYSYPADIWNLGVMV
;
A
#
# COMPACT_ATOMS: atom_id res chain seq x y z
N VAL A 1 -3.69 8.68 -12.74
CA VAL A 1 -4.40 7.41 -13.06
C VAL A 1 -3.64 6.59 -14.11
N LYS A 2 -3.31 7.17 -15.31
CA LYS A 2 -2.54 6.41 -16.34
C LYS A 2 -1.14 6.04 -15.89
N ASP A 3 -0.47 6.93 -15.16
CA ASP A 3 0.89 6.70 -14.67
C ASP A 3 0.90 5.64 -13.56
N GLU A 4 -0.09 5.65 -12.66
CA GLU A 4 -0.27 4.65 -11.61
C GLU A 4 -0.48 3.24 -12.18
N LEU A 5 -1.38 3.10 -13.16
CA LEU A 5 -1.63 1.79 -13.78
C LEU A 5 -0.35 1.23 -14.45
N ALA A 6 0.42 2.07 -15.12
CA ALA A 6 1.69 1.65 -15.73
C ALA A 6 2.70 1.17 -14.67
N ILE A 7 2.77 1.83 -13.53
CA ILE A 7 3.60 1.41 -12.39
C ILE A 7 3.11 0.08 -11.83
N LEU A 8 1.81 -0.09 -11.60
CA LEU A 8 1.22 -1.32 -11.08
C LEU A 8 1.45 -2.51 -12.03
N GLN A 9 1.31 -2.30 -13.35
CA GLN A 9 1.61 -3.32 -14.35
C GLN A 9 3.09 -3.71 -14.33
N ARG A 10 3.98 -2.73 -14.21
CA ARG A 10 5.42 -2.96 -14.10
C ARG A 10 5.77 -3.76 -12.84
N ILE A 11 5.24 -3.37 -11.68
CA ILE A 11 5.44 -4.07 -10.40
C ILE A 11 4.93 -5.52 -10.49
N SER A 12 3.86 -5.75 -11.20
CA SER A 12 3.28 -7.10 -11.32
C SER A 12 4.08 -8.03 -12.23
N GLY A 13 4.80 -7.48 -13.22
CA GLY A 13 5.39 -8.27 -14.31
C GLY A 13 6.91 -8.21 -14.47
N ALA A 14 7.66 -7.35 -13.74
CA ALA A 14 9.08 -7.12 -14.01
C ALA A 14 9.93 -8.38 -13.84
N ASN A 15 9.92 -9.00 -12.67
CA ASN A 15 10.67 -10.26 -12.42
C ASN A 15 9.97 -11.11 -11.34
N PRO A 16 9.06 -12.02 -11.72
CA PRO A 16 8.36 -12.88 -10.76
C PRO A 16 9.26 -13.89 -10.02
N LYS A 17 10.51 -14.07 -10.45
CA LYS A 17 11.47 -14.96 -9.80
C LYS A 17 12.24 -14.28 -8.66
N HIS A 18 12.20 -12.95 -8.58
CA HIS A 18 12.84 -12.21 -7.50
C HIS A 18 12.13 -12.47 -6.17
N HIS A 19 12.87 -12.70 -5.08
CA HIS A 19 12.28 -12.99 -3.77
C HIS A 19 11.31 -11.89 -3.31
N GLY A 20 11.69 -10.64 -3.47
CA GLY A 20 10.91 -9.46 -3.10
C GLY A 20 9.60 -9.30 -3.85
N TRP A 21 9.43 -9.96 -5.02
CA TRP A 21 8.16 -10.00 -5.75
C TRP A 21 7.00 -10.49 -4.86
N ASN A 22 7.28 -11.37 -3.90
CA ASN A 22 6.29 -11.87 -2.97
C ASN A 22 5.86 -10.86 -1.90
N PHE A 23 6.59 -9.76 -1.72
CA PHE A 23 6.35 -8.78 -0.66
C PHE A 23 5.77 -7.45 -1.16
N VAL A 24 5.40 -7.38 -2.42
CA VAL A 24 4.67 -6.25 -2.99
C VAL A 24 3.27 -6.68 -3.44
N ARG A 25 2.30 -5.77 -3.32
CA ARG A 25 0.94 -6.00 -3.81
C ARG A 25 0.92 -5.90 -5.33
N LYS A 26 0.30 -6.87 -5.99
CA LYS A 26 0.26 -6.97 -7.45
C LYS A 26 -1.13 -6.68 -7.98
N LEU A 27 -1.18 -6.00 -9.12
CA LEU A 27 -2.40 -5.85 -9.89
C LEU A 27 -2.80 -7.21 -10.45
N ILE A 28 -4.04 -7.63 -10.23
CA ILE A 28 -4.62 -8.85 -10.77
C ILE A 28 -5.32 -8.54 -12.09
N ASP A 29 -6.14 -7.46 -12.09
CA ASP A 29 -6.93 -7.07 -13.25
C ASP A 29 -7.25 -5.58 -13.20
N CYS A 30 -7.64 -5.01 -14.33
CA CYS A 30 -8.15 -3.65 -14.40
C CYS A 30 -9.21 -3.53 -15.50
N PHE A 31 -10.27 -2.78 -15.21
CA PHE A 31 -11.35 -2.52 -16.15
C PHE A 31 -11.96 -1.14 -15.93
N THR A 32 -12.72 -0.67 -16.91
CA THR A 32 -13.41 0.62 -16.82
C THR A 32 -14.91 0.40 -16.60
N VAL A 33 -15.47 1.14 -15.65
CA VAL A 33 -16.91 1.20 -15.41
C VAL A 33 -17.41 2.57 -15.85
N HIS A 34 -18.42 2.56 -16.72
CA HIS A 34 -19.08 3.78 -17.19
C HIS A 34 -20.15 4.20 -16.18
N GLY A 35 -19.90 5.25 -15.43
CA GLY A 35 -20.87 5.86 -14.54
C GLY A 35 -21.72 6.93 -15.25
N PRO A 36 -22.79 7.41 -14.62
CA PRO A 36 -23.68 8.41 -15.22
C PRO A 36 -23.02 9.80 -15.43
N LYS A 37 -21.91 10.08 -14.76
CA LYS A 37 -21.19 11.38 -14.80
C LYS A 37 -19.75 11.28 -15.31
N ALA A 38 -19.13 10.10 -15.18
CA ALA A 38 -17.74 9.88 -15.55
C ALA A 38 -17.44 8.40 -15.74
N GLU A 39 -16.34 8.11 -16.42
CA GLU A 39 -15.72 6.78 -16.45
C GLU A 39 -14.86 6.60 -15.20
N HIS A 40 -14.92 5.41 -14.63
CA HIS A 40 -14.16 5.00 -13.46
C HIS A 40 -13.26 3.83 -13.81
N GLN A 41 -11.96 4.02 -13.65
CA GLN A 41 -11.01 2.90 -13.76
C GLN A 41 -11.00 2.12 -12.45
N CYS A 42 -11.24 0.83 -12.56
CA CYS A 42 -11.23 -0.10 -11.43
C CYS A 42 -9.97 -0.95 -11.52
N THR A 43 -9.24 -1.05 -10.41
CA THR A 43 -8.08 -1.92 -10.25
C THR A 43 -8.41 -3.03 -9.27
N VAL A 44 -8.06 -4.27 -9.62
CA VAL A 44 -8.35 -5.46 -8.82
C VAL A 44 -7.05 -5.98 -8.21
N PHE A 45 -7.07 -6.21 -6.92
CA PHE A 45 -5.94 -6.71 -6.14
C PHE A 45 -6.32 -7.92 -5.29
N GLU A 46 -5.32 -8.66 -4.82
CA GLU A 46 -5.55 -9.64 -3.77
C GLU A 46 -6.11 -8.95 -2.51
N ALA A 47 -7.05 -9.61 -1.84
CA ALA A 47 -7.52 -9.14 -0.54
C ALA A 47 -6.39 -9.30 0.50
N LEU A 48 -6.23 -8.29 1.34
CA LEU A 48 -5.25 -8.27 2.42
C LEU A 48 -5.97 -8.09 3.76
N ARG A 49 -5.33 -8.49 4.83
CA ARG A 49 -5.90 -8.49 6.17
C ARG A 49 -5.91 -7.06 6.75
N GLU A 50 -5.01 -6.77 7.65
CA GLU A 50 -4.90 -5.46 8.29
C GLU A 50 -3.54 -4.82 8.04
N PRO A 51 -3.42 -3.48 8.15
CA PRO A 51 -2.15 -2.80 8.09
C PRO A 51 -1.29 -3.07 9.33
N LEU A 52 0.02 -2.88 9.19
CA LEU A 52 1.00 -3.18 10.22
C LEU A 52 0.74 -2.42 11.54
N TRP A 53 0.27 -1.17 11.46
CA TRP A 53 -0.07 -0.39 12.66
C TRP A 53 -1.24 -0.99 13.45
N LEU A 54 -2.15 -1.71 12.79
CA LEU A 54 -3.25 -2.42 13.42
C LEU A 54 -2.81 -3.80 13.89
N TYR A 55 -1.97 -4.49 13.11
CA TYR A 55 -1.41 -5.81 13.43
C TYR A 55 -0.65 -5.80 14.77
N ARG A 56 0.06 -4.71 15.10
CA ARG A 56 0.74 -4.56 16.41
C ARG A 56 -0.19 -4.73 17.60
N ARG A 57 -1.49 -4.42 17.46
CA ARG A 57 -2.48 -4.54 18.54
C ARG A 57 -2.76 -5.99 18.95
N ARG A 58 -2.29 -6.96 18.18
CA ARG A 58 -2.38 -8.39 18.50
C ARG A 58 -1.36 -8.83 19.56
N PHE A 59 -0.41 -7.98 19.87
CA PHE A 59 0.67 -8.26 20.82
C PHE A 59 0.48 -7.50 22.13
N VAL A 60 1.04 -8.05 23.21
CA VAL A 60 1.00 -7.42 24.54
C VAL A 60 1.64 -6.03 24.47
N GLY A 61 0.97 -5.05 25.06
CA GLY A 61 1.43 -3.66 25.04
C GLY A 61 1.36 -2.97 23.67
N ASN A 62 0.73 -3.57 22.66
CA ASN A 62 0.70 -3.10 21.29
C ASN A 62 2.12 -2.96 20.66
N VAL A 63 3.06 -3.80 21.07
CA VAL A 63 4.44 -3.81 20.60
C VAL A 63 4.71 -5.14 19.91
N ILE A 64 5.17 -5.08 18.66
CA ILE A 64 5.59 -6.28 17.92
C ILE A 64 6.87 -6.82 18.55
N PRO A 65 6.94 -8.11 18.93
CA PRO A 65 8.15 -8.70 19.48
C PRO A 65 9.35 -8.54 18.53
N PRO A 66 10.57 -8.26 19.05
CA PRO A 66 11.74 -7.96 18.22
C PRO A 66 12.06 -9.03 17.18
N ASP A 67 11.87 -10.30 17.48
CA ASP A 67 12.14 -11.39 16.53
C ASP A 67 11.15 -11.41 15.39
N ILE A 68 9.87 -11.11 15.67
CA ILE A 68 8.85 -10.95 14.63
C ILE A 68 9.13 -9.71 13.80
N LEU A 69 9.47 -8.59 14.45
CA LEU A 69 9.79 -7.33 13.77
C LEU A 69 10.96 -7.50 12.80
N LYS A 70 12.02 -8.22 13.19
CA LYS A 70 13.16 -8.52 12.30
C LYS A 70 12.73 -9.26 11.04
N ILE A 71 11.84 -10.25 11.18
CA ILE A 71 11.32 -11.01 10.03
C ILE A 71 10.50 -10.10 9.11
N LEU A 72 9.64 -9.26 9.69
CA LEU A 72 8.83 -8.31 8.92
C LEU A 72 9.71 -7.30 8.18
N LEU A 73 10.74 -6.76 8.84
CA LEU A 73 11.70 -5.84 8.23
C LEU A 73 12.47 -6.47 7.08
N GLN A 74 12.90 -7.73 7.23
CA GLN A 74 13.55 -8.46 6.15
C GLN A 74 12.65 -8.54 4.93
N MET A 75 11.38 -8.90 5.09
CA MET A 75 10.41 -8.99 4.01
C MET A 75 10.17 -7.63 3.34
N ILE A 76 10.09 -6.55 4.14
CA ILE A 76 9.92 -5.18 3.62
C ILE A 76 11.17 -4.77 2.80
N LEU A 77 12.37 -5.04 3.31
CA LEU A 77 13.62 -4.74 2.61
C LEU A 77 13.73 -5.53 1.30
N GLU A 78 13.39 -6.82 1.28
CA GLU A 78 13.34 -7.60 0.04
C GLU A 78 12.30 -7.05 -0.96
N GLY A 79 11.14 -6.58 -0.46
CA GLY A 79 10.14 -5.90 -1.28
C GLY A 79 10.64 -4.59 -1.88
N LEU A 80 11.36 -3.77 -1.10
CA LEU A 80 11.99 -2.54 -1.57
C LEU A 80 13.12 -2.84 -2.56
N ASP A 81 13.94 -3.86 -2.31
CA ASP A 81 14.96 -4.30 -3.25
C ASP A 81 14.35 -4.66 -4.62
N TYR A 82 13.24 -5.41 -4.63
CA TYR A 82 12.50 -5.68 -5.87
C TYR A 82 12.00 -4.42 -6.56
N LEU A 83 11.42 -3.48 -5.81
CA LEU A 83 10.92 -2.23 -6.38
C LEU A 83 12.06 -1.40 -7.00
N HIS A 84 13.21 -1.36 -6.33
CA HIS A 84 14.36 -0.55 -6.75
C HIS A 84 15.15 -1.20 -7.89
N SER A 85 15.52 -2.49 -7.75
CA SER A 85 16.41 -3.18 -8.68
C SER A 85 15.72 -3.66 -9.96
N GLU A 86 14.50 -4.21 -9.81
CA GLU A 86 13.79 -4.84 -10.92
C GLU A 86 12.74 -3.90 -11.54
N CYS A 87 11.99 -3.21 -10.70
CA CYS A 87 10.94 -2.33 -11.17
C CYS A 87 11.45 -0.92 -11.49
N HIS A 88 12.57 -0.50 -10.92
CA HIS A 88 13.06 0.88 -10.96
C HIS A 88 12.01 1.88 -10.47
N VAL A 89 11.32 1.54 -9.38
CA VAL A 89 10.25 2.33 -8.77
C VAL A 89 10.69 2.84 -7.42
N ILE A 90 10.50 4.13 -7.15
CA ILE A 90 10.60 4.76 -5.84
C ILE A 90 9.19 4.85 -5.30
N HIS A 91 8.94 4.28 -4.11
CA HIS A 91 7.62 4.21 -3.51
C HIS A 91 7.14 5.59 -3.03
N THR A 92 8.02 6.34 -2.39
CA THR A 92 7.72 7.63 -1.75
C THR A 92 7.90 8.83 -2.67
N GLY A 93 7.60 8.68 -3.95
CA GLY A 93 7.69 9.77 -4.93
C GLY A 93 6.51 10.76 -4.84
N THR A 94 6.68 11.89 -5.50
CA THR A 94 5.61 12.87 -5.72
C THR A 94 4.85 12.61 -7.00
N GLY A 95 4.52 11.44 -7.42
CA GLY A 95 3.89 11.27 -8.74
C GLY A 95 3.29 12.58 -9.26
N LYS A 96 3.21 12.87 -10.52
CA LYS A 96 2.75 14.17 -11.10
C LYS A 96 1.39 14.58 -10.54
N ALA A 97 1.38 15.06 -9.29
CA ALA A 97 0.23 15.67 -8.70
C ALA A 97 -0.01 16.99 -9.45
N SER A 98 -1.18 17.11 -10.01
CA SER A 98 -1.68 18.37 -10.56
C SER A 98 -1.42 19.50 -9.55
N ALA A 99 -0.76 20.57 -9.97
CA ALA A 99 -0.31 21.71 -9.16
C ALA A 99 -1.47 22.54 -8.55
N VAL A 100 -2.60 21.94 -8.23
CA VAL A 100 -3.79 22.62 -7.72
C VAL A 100 -4.11 22.12 -6.32
N ASN A 101 -3.77 22.95 -5.33
CA ASN A 101 -4.26 22.91 -3.95
C ASN A 101 -3.78 21.73 -3.07
N HIS A 102 -2.48 21.58 -2.82
CA HIS A 102 -2.01 20.75 -1.72
C HIS A 102 -2.12 21.49 -0.39
N THR A 103 -3.14 21.17 0.40
CA THR A 103 -3.11 21.39 1.84
C THR A 103 -2.23 20.32 2.48
N ALA A 104 -1.55 20.64 3.57
CA ALA A 104 -0.66 19.72 4.31
C ALA A 104 -1.34 18.41 4.78
N ALA A 105 -2.65 18.27 4.56
CA ALA A 105 -3.44 17.07 4.88
C ALA A 105 -3.38 15.97 3.79
N ASP A 106 -2.91 16.28 2.57
CA ASP A 106 -2.89 15.33 1.44
C ASP A 106 -1.61 14.47 1.35
N SER A 107 -0.77 14.48 2.39
CA SER A 107 0.50 13.76 2.46
C SER A 107 0.35 12.25 2.77
N ASN A 108 -0.66 11.58 2.20
CA ASN A 108 -1.03 10.22 2.61
C ASN A 108 -0.28 9.08 1.89
N ALA A 109 0.50 9.35 0.86
CA ALA A 109 1.19 8.29 0.12
C ALA A 109 2.69 8.28 0.44
N ASP A 110 3.04 7.55 1.46
CA ASP A 110 4.42 7.30 1.90
C ASP A 110 4.56 5.84 2.29
N LEU A 111 5.78 5.34 2.31
CA LEU A 111 6.09 4.06 2.93
C LEU A 111 5.85 4.21 4.45
N LYS A 112 4.66 3.90 4.90
CA LYS A 112 4.21 3.98 6.29
C LYS A 112 3.53 2.70 6.71
N THR A 113 3.33 2.54 8.02
CA THR A 113 2.72 1.34 8.59
C THR A 113 1.29 1.06 8.08
N ASP A 114 0.60 2.07 7.53
CA ASP A 114 -0.69 1.92 6.86
C ASP A 114 -0.57 1.19 5.51
N ASN A 115 0.54 1.39 4.82
CA ASN A 115 0.80 0.88 3.48
C ASN A 115 1.60 -0.44 3.50
N ILE A 116 1.90 -0.96 4.68
CA ILE A 116 2.42 -2.30 4.90
C ILE A 116 1.28 -3.18 5.41
N MET A 117 0.72 -4.00 4.53
CA MET A 117 -0.45 -4.83 4.84
C MET A 117 -0.04 -6.28 5.14
N ILE A 118 -0.78 -6.93 6.01
CA ILE A 118 -0.59 -8.36 6.31
C ILE A 118 -1.41 -9.19 5.33
N ARG A 119 -0.80 -10.23 4.77
CA ARG A 119 -1.50 -11.20 3.93
C ARG A 119 -2.38 -12.11 4.78
N PHE A 120 -3.49 -12.58 4.22
CA PHE A 120 -4.27 -13.64 4.86
C PHE A 120 -3.45 -14.93 4.99
N GLU A 121 -3.49 -15.53 6.16
CA GLU A 121 -2.84 -16.80 6.49
C GLU A 121 -3.56 -18.01 5.90
N ASP A 122 -4.83 -17.84 5.58
CA ASP A 122 -5.69 -18.86 5.00
C ASP A 122 -6.53 -18.22 3.86
N PRO A 123 -6.45 -18.73 2.63
CA PRO A 123 -7.21 -18.22 1.50
C PRO A 123 -8.74 -18.43 1.64
N ALA A 124 -9.18 -19.27 2.58
CA ALA A 124 -10.61 -19.44 2.86
C ALA A 124 -11.21 -18.21 3.58
N ILE A 125 -10.42 -17.47 4.37
CA ILE A 125 -10.93 -16.33 5.15
C ILE A 125 -11.63 -15.27 4.28
N PRO A 126 -11.07 -14.77 3.19
CA PRO A 126 -11.77 -13.83 2.33
C PRO A 126 -13.08 -14.37 1.74
N GLN A 127 -13.14 -15.67 1.45
CA GLN A 127 -14.34 -16.31 0.91
C GLN A 127 -15.44 -16.42 1.97
N GLU A 128 -15.08 -16.81 3.19
CA GLU A 128 -16.01 -16.87 4.33
C GLU A 128 -16.58 -15.48 4.64
N VAL A 129 -15.70 -14.46 4.69
CA VAL A 129 -16.11 -13.07 4.94
C VAL A 129 -17.03 -12.54 3.83
N ALA A 130 -16.76 -12.90 2.57
CA ALA A 130 -17.65 -12.53 1.46
C ALA A 130 -19.01 -13.23 1.57
N HIS A 131 -19.04 -14.50 2.01
CA HIS A 131 -20.27 -15.24 2.24
C HIS A 131 -21.07 -14.64 3.41
N ASP A 132 -20.39 -14.29 4.50
CA ASP A 132 -21.01 -13.63 5.65
C ASP A 132 -21.61 -12.27 5.27
N GLU A 133 -20.87 -11.47 4.48
CA GLU A 133 -21.35 -10.17 4.00
C GLU A 133 -22.57 -10.31 3.07
N TYR A 134 -22.62 -11.39 2.29
CA TYR A 134 -23.77 -11.69 1.42
C TYR A 134 -25.01 -12.06 2.24
N ASN A 135 -24.87 -12.88 3.28
CA ASN A 135 -25.99 -13.37 4.11
C ASN A 135 -26.42 -12.35 5.17
N GLU A 136 -25.47 -11.66 5.78
CA GLU A 136 -25.64 -10.69 6.85
C GLU A 136 -24.88 -9.41 6.54
N PRO A 137 -25.33 -8.60 5.57
CA PRO A 137 -24.62 -7.39 5.16
C PRO A 137 -24.53 -6.39 6.31
N LEU A 138 -23.37 -5.74 6.42
CA LEU A 138 -23.16 -4.68 7.39
C LEU A 138 -24.04 -3.46 7.10
N ALA A 139 -24.11 -2.54 8.07
CA ALA A 139 -24.93 -1.34 7.99
C ALA A 139 -24.69 -0.55 6.70
N GLN A 140 -25.76 -0.06 6.13
CA GLN A 140 -25.78 0.74 4.91
C GLN A 140 -26.40 2.10 5.18
N LYS A 141 -25.89 3.14 4.51
CA LYS A 141 -26.46 4.49 4.51
C LYS A 141 -26.87 4.87 3.10
N ARG A 142 -28.16 5.09 2.88
CA ARG A 142 -28.66 5.65 1.61
C ARG A 142 -28.63 7.17 1.69
N LEU A 143 -28.06 7.78 0.65
CA LEU A 143 -28.02 9.23 0.50
C LEU A 143 -29.21 9.73 -0.32
N ASN A 144 -29.52 11.02 -0.21
CA ASN A 144 -30.65 11.63 -0.94
C ASN A 144 -30.48 11.64 -2.46
N ASP A 145 -29.23 11.49 -2.94
CA ASP A 145 -28.89 11.41 -4.36
C ASP A 145 -28.96 9.98 -4.94
N GLY A 146 -29.44 9.00 -4.16
CA GLY A 146 -29.59 7.61 -4.55
C GLY A 146 -28.36 6.74 -4.35
N ARG A 147 -27.20 7.31 -3.94
CA ARG A 147 -26.01 6.52 -3.62
C ARG A 147 -26.20 5.75 -2.32
N VAL A 148 -25.55 4.59 -2.24
CA VAL A 148 -25.51 3.76 -1.05
C VAL A 148 -24.07 3.67 -0.57
N ILE A 149 -23.83 3.99 0.69
CA ILE A 149 -22.54 3.80 1.36
C ILE A 149 -22.64 2.56 2.23
N TYR A 150 -21.69 1.67 2.10
CA TYR A 150 -21.60 0.43 2.86
C TYR A 150 -20.51 0.55 3.93
N LEU A 151 -20.77 0.04 5.12
CA LEU A 151 -19.70 -0.13 6.12
C LEU A 151 -18.79 -1.28 5.65
N SER A 152 -17.49 -1.03 5.62
CA SER A 152 -16.53 -2.07 5.26
C SER A 152 -16.34 -3.07 6.42
N ARG A 153 -16.34 -4.36 6.09
CA ARG A 153 -16.01 -5.42 7.04
C ARG A 153 -14.50 -5.50 7.17
N ASN A 154 -13.98 -5.08 8.32
CA ASN A 154 -12.54 -4.99 8.61
C ASN A 154 -12.10 -5.95 9.74
N ASP A 155 -13.05 -6.68 10.34
CA ASP A 155 -12.75 -7.73 11.31
C ASP A 155 -12.76 -9.09 10.62
N PHE A 156 -11.61 -9.73 10.59
CA PHE A 156 -11.40 -11.05 10.01
C PHE A 156 -11.15 -12.11 11.09
N GLY A 157 -11.50 -11.80 12.34
CA GLY A 157 -11.32 -12.68 13.48
C GLY A 157 -9.85 -12.90 13.90
N PRO A 158 -9.59 -13.82 14.84
CA PRO A 158 -8.25 -14.15 15.30
C PRO A 158 -7.43 -14.80 14.19
N LEU A 159 -6.09 -14.76 14.34
CA LEU A 159 -5.19 -15.47 13.43
C LEU A 159 -5.38 -16.98 13.59
N ARG A 160 -5.64 -17.68 12.50
CA ARG A 160 -5.77 -19.15 12.48
C ARG A 160 -4.42 -19.87 12.48
N LYS A 161 -3.40 -19.19 11.95
CA LYS A 161 -2.01 -19.69 11.89
C LYS A 161 -1.06 -18.51 12.16
N PRO A 162 0.11 -18.74 12.73
CA PRO A 162 1.15 -17.74 12.77
C PRO A 162 1.43 -17.23 11.35
N THR A 163 1.26 -15.96 11.15
CA THR A 163 1.55 -15.31 9.88
C THR A 163 2.28 -14.00 10.13
N GLY A 164 2.98 -13.54 9.14
CA GLY A 164 3.70 -12.30 9.17
C GLY A 164 4.11 -11.90 7.77
N VAL A 165 3.53 -12.57 6.74
CA VAL A 165 3.84 -12.21 5.35
C VAL A 165 3.23 -10.85 5.04
N VAL A 166 4.09 -9.88 4.74
CA VAL A 166 3.69 -8.51 4.42
C VAL A 166 3.56 -8.29 2.93
N ARG A 167 2.83 -7.23 2.59
CA ARG A 167 2.74 -6.64 1.24
C ARG A 167 2.94 -5.14 1.36
N ILE A 168 3.88 -4.60 0.61
CA ILE A 168 3.98 -3.17 0.35
C ILE A 168 2.85 -2.81 -0.61
N THR A 169 2.09 -1.76 -0.30
CA THR A 169 0.87 -1.35 -1.03
C THR A 169 0.88 0.15 -1.28
N ASP A 170 -0.12 0.65 -2.00
CA ASP A 170 -0.35 2.08 -2.23
C ASP A 170 0.75 2.74 -3.07
N PHE A 171 0.70 2.49 -4.37
CA PHE A 171 1.67 3.00 -5.35
C PHE A 171 1.15 4.21 -6.12
N ASP A 172 0.13 4.91 -5.60
CA ASP A 172 -0.53 6.02 -6.30
C ASP A 172 0.42 7.19 -6.57
N ARG A 173 1.42 7.40 -5.70
CA ARG A 173 2.46 8.41 -5.81
C ARG A 173 3.83 7.88 -6.18
N ALA A 174 3.97 6.59 -6.37
CA ALA A 174 5.22 6.00 -6.79
C ALA A 174 5.70 6.58 -8.12
N VAL A 175 7.00 6.70 -8.28
CA VAL A 175 7.62 7.24 -9.49
C VAL A 175 8.69 6.29 -10.04
N LEU A 176 8.96 6.40 -11.35
CA LEU A 176 10.11 5.70 -11.92
C LEU A 176 11.41 6.37 -11.47
N GLY A 177 12.33 5.59 -10.92
CA GLY A 177 13.63 6.04 -10.44
C GLY A 177 14.66 6.31 -11.55
N THR A 178 14.21 6.42 -12.80
CA THR A 178 15.06 6.68 -13.95
C THR A 178 15.23 8.19 -14.15
N GLY A 179 16.35 8.74 -13.70
CA GLY A 179 16.67 10.16 -13.82
C GLY A 179 16.65 10.92 -12.48
N ALA A 180 17.00 12.19 -12.54
CA ALA A 180 16.96 13.06 -11.37
C ALA A 180 15.50 13.34 -10.98
N GLN A 181 15.17 13.05 -9.74
CA GLN A 181 13.89 13.35 -9.14
C GLN A 181 14.05 14.59 -8.24
N SER A 182 13.07 15.48 -8.26
CA SER A 182 13.06 16.69 -7.44
C SER A 182 11.65 16.99 -6.95
N GLY A 183 11.54 17.87 -5.96
CA GLY A 183 10.28 18.29 -5.37
C GLY A 183 10.07 17.72 -3.97
N CYS A 184 9.04 18.20 -3.31
CA CYS A 184 8.71 17.83 -1.95
C CYS A 184 8.01 16.46 -1.95
N ILE A 185 8.63 15.47 -1.34
CA ILE A 185 8.09 14.12 -1.12
C ILE A 185 7.93 13.88 0.37
N GLN A 186 7.19 12.84 0.72
CA GLN A 186 7.02 12.33 2.08
C GLN A 186 6.29 13.28 3.03
N ALA A 187 5.59 12.72 4.01
CA ALA A 187 5.04 13.49 5.12
C ALA A 187 6.17 14.08 5.98
N ASP A 188 5.93 15.24 6.59
CA ASP A 188 6.93 16.00 7.33
C ASP A 188 7.71 15.16 8.35
N VAL A 189 7.02 14.23 9.01
CA VAL A 189 7.59 13.34 10.06
C VAL A 189 8.49 12.24 9.51
N TYR A 190 8.38 11.92 8.19
CA TYR A 190 9.14 10.86 7.53
C TYR A 190 10.14 11.40 6.50
N ARG A 191 10.18 12.73 6.30
CA ARG A 191 10.89 13.34 5.19
C ARG A 191 12.39 13.15 5.25
N ALA A 192 12.96 12.63 4.17
CA ALA A 192 14.39 12.41 4.01
C ALA A 192 15.17 13.74 3.91
N PRO A 193 16.40 13.80 4.41
CA PRO A 193 17.21 15.03 4.40
C PRO A 193 17.38 15.62 3.01
N GLU A 194 17.61 14.80 1.99
CA GLU A 194 17.76 15.22 0.61
C GLU A 194 16.50 15.89 0.05
N SER A 195 15.31 15.47 0.52
CA SER A 195 14.05 16.10 0.17
C SER A 195 13.82 17.43 0.89
N ILE A 196 14.30 17.54 2.14
CA ILE A 196 14.26 18.80 2.91
C ILE A 196 15.16 19.85 2.25
N LEU A 197 16.34 19.45 1.79
CA LEU A 197 17.37 20.30 1.20
C LEU A 197 17.14 20.59 -0.29
N ASP A 198 16.09 20.01 -0.89
CA ASP A 198 15.81 20.05 -2.34
C ASP A 198 17.03 19.65 -3.20
N ALA A 199 17.80 18.67 -2.68
CA ALA A 199 19.01 18.17 -3.33
C ALA A 199 18.76 17.10 -4.40
N GLY A 200 17.49 16.79 -4.65
CA GLY A 200 17.07 15.66 -5.46
C GLY A 200 17.00 14.37 -4.65
N TYR A 201 16.09 13.48 -5.01
CA TYR A 201 15.88 12.22 -4.29
C TYR A 201 15.96 11.00 -5.22
N SER A 202 16.19 9.84 -4.63
CA SER A 202 16.28 8.56 -5.30
C SER A 202 15.82 7.44 -4.34
N TYR A 203 16.14 6.20 -4.63
CA TYR A 203 15.81 5.01 -3.81
C TYR A 203 16.15 5.14 -2.31
N PRO A 204 17.24 5.81 -1.87
CA PRO A 204 17.54 6.02 -0.47
C PRO A 204 16.41 6.69 0.34
N ALA A 205 15.55 7.49 -0.29
CA ALA A 205 14.42 8.11 0.38
C ALA A 205 13.44 7.09 0.96
N ASP A 206 13.21 5.96 0.27
CA ASP A 206 12.39 4.85 0.79
C ASP A 206 13.05 4.17 1.98
N ILE A 207 14.38 4.02 1.96
CA ILE A 207 15.14 3.42 3.06
C ILE A 207 15.15 4.33 4.29
N TRP A 208 15.32 5.64 4.10
CA TRP A 208 15.17 6.63 5.17
C TRP A 208 13.80 6.53 5.82
N ASN A 209 12.76 6.50 5.01
CA ASN A 209 11.36 6.39 5.46
C ASN A 209 11.15 5.12 6.30
N LEU A 210 11.65 3.97 5.83
CA LEU A 210 11.62 2.72 6.59
C LEU A 210 12.35 2.87 7.93
N GLY A 211 13.53 3.51 7.95
CA GLY A 211 14.30 3.72 9.16
C GLY A 211 13.60 4.59 10.20
N VAL A 212 12.82 5.58 9.77
CA VAL A 212 12.04 6.44 10.68
C VAL A 212 10.78 5.74 11.20
N MET A 213 10.26 4.76 10.44
CA MET A 213 9.06 4.00 10.79
C MET A 213 9.31 2.96 11.90
N VAL A 214 10.55 2.49 12.09
CA VAL A 214 10.96 1.41 13.01
C VAL A 214 11.42 1.97 14.36
#